data_bb8fe2096cf92dfd4ef140b89f0dda38
#
_entry.id   bb8fe2096cf92dfd4ef140b89f0dda38
#
_cell.length_a   1.000
_cell.length_b   1.000
_cell.length_c   1.000
_cell.angle_alpha   90.00
_cell.angle_beta   90.00
_cell.angle_gamma   90.00
#
_symmetry.space_group_name_H-M   'P 1'
#
loop_
_entity.id
_entity.type
_entity.pdbx_description
1 polymer ?
#
loop_
_entity_poly.entity_id
_entity_poly.type
_entity_poly.pdbx_seq_one_letter_code
_entity_poly.pdbx_strand_id
1 'polypeptide(L)'
;MLSIQINIPENLVIQLGSSLEKTRIESQKLLAIKLFEMGYLTTGQSAEMCDMNRIDFMTELSKMNIPVVSMDKEDIEKEIHEANNW
;
A
#
# COMPACT_ATOMS: atom_id res chain seq x y z
N MET A 1 -4.82 -8.36 11.59
CA MET A 1 -3.60 -8.07 10.80
C MET A 1 -2.37 -8.36 11.62
N LEU A 2 -1.34 -8.89 11.01
CA LEU A 2 -0.07 -9.18 11.69
C LEU A 2 0.84 -7.96 11.67
N SER A 3 1.63 -7.81 12.72
CA SER A 3 2.64 -6.75 12.79
C SER A 3 4.03 -7.36 12.72
N ILE A 4 4.91 -6.71 11.98
CA ILE A 4 6.31 -7.11 11.89
C ILE A 4 7.20 -5.90 12.12
N GLN A 5 8.43 -6.16 12.54
CA GLN A 5 9.45 -5.12 12.67
C GLN A 5 10.35 -5.13 11.45
N ILE A 6 10.65 -3.94 10.94
CA ILE A 6 11.55 -3.77 9.80
C ILE A 6 12.67 -2.83 10.21
N ASN A 7 13.90 -3.24 9.98
CA ASN A 7 15.06 -2.40 10.26
C ASN A 7 15.30 -1.46 9.09
N ILE A 8 15.54 -0.18 9.41
CA ILE A 8 15.85 0.84 8.42
C ILE A 8 17.12 1.57 8.82
N PRO A 9 17.89 2.09 7.86
CA PRO A 9 19.05 2.92 8.20
C PRO A 9 18.60 4.27 8.77
N GLU A 10 19.38 4.80 9.71
CA GLU A 10 19.05 6.08 10.35
C GLU A 10 18.93 7.24 9.35
N ASN A 11 19.76 7.23 8.30
CA ASN A 11 19.72 8.28 7.30
C ASN A 11 18.41 8.34 6.52
N LEU A 12 17.62 7.26 6.54
CA LEU A 12 16.31 7.29 5.88
C LEU A 12 15.38 8.29 6.55
N VAL A 13 15.41 8.38 7.88
CA VAL A 13 14.61 9.37 8.63
C VAL A 13 14.98 10.77 8.21
N ILE A 14 16.29 11.04 8.05
CA ILE A 14 16.79 12.33 7.62
C ILE A 14 16.38 12.63 6.18
N GLN A 15 16.50 11.66 5.28
CA GLN A 15 16.15 11.81 3.88
C GLN A 15 14.66 12.12 3.69
N LEU A 16 13.80 11.50 4.48
CA LEU A 16 12.37 11.78 4.43
C LEU A 16 12.00 13.07 5.17
N GLY A 17 12.98 13.70 5.83
CA GLY A 17 12.81 14.99 6.48
C GLY A 17 11.82 14.99 7.60
N SER A 18 11.79 13.93 8.42
CA SER A 18 10.69 13.78 9.34
C SER A 18 11.02 12.97 10.59
N SER A 19 10.00 12.71 11.40
CA SER A 19 10.08 11.90 12.62
C SER A 19 10.10 10.42 12.29
N LEU A 20 10.36 9.59 13.30
CA LEU A 20 10.26 8.14 13.16
C LEU A 20 8.86 7.72 12.77
N GLU A 21 7.84 8.34 13.33
CA GLU A 21 6.45 8.00 13.04
C GLU A 21 6.10 8.29 11.58
N LYS A 22 6.51 9.43 11.06
CA LYS A 22 6.27 9.76 9.67
C LYS A 22 7.04 8.84 8.74
N THR A 23 8.27 8.48 9.12
CA THR A 23 9.08 7.53 8.37
C THR A 23 8.38 6.17 8.30
N ARG A 24 7.80 5.72 9.42
CA ARG A 24 7.03 4.48 9.48
C ARG A 24 5.85 4.51 8.51
N ILE A 25 5.09 5.58 8.55
CA ILE A 25 3.91 5.74 7.69
C ILE A 25 4.30 5.73 6.21
N GLU A 26 5.29 6.52 5.84
CA GLU A 26 5.76 6.61 4.45
C GLU A 26 6.34 5.28 3.97
N SER A 27 7.12 4.60 4.80
CA SER A 27 7.72 3.32 4.45
C SER A 27 6.65 2.25 4.25
N GLN A 28 5.65 2.22 5.11
CA GLN A 28 4.55 1.27 5.00
C GLN A 28 3.73 1.51 3.73
N LYS A 29 3.49 2.76 3.40
CA LYS A 29 2.79 3.14 2.18
C LYS A 29 3.58 2.68 0.94
N LEU A 30 4.86 2.96 0.89
CA LEU A 30 5.70 2.57 -0.24
C LEU A 30 5.78 1.05 -0.39
N LEU A 31 5.86 0.33 0.73
CA LEU A 31 5.86 -1.12 0.70
C LEU A 31 4.53 -1.66 0.15
N ALA A 32 3.41 -1.10 0.60
CA ALA A 32 2.09 -1.50 0.12
C ALA A 32 1.95 -1.27 -1.38
N ILE A 33 2.44 -0.12 -1.85
CA ILE A 33 2.40 0.22 -3.28
C ILE A 33 3.23 -0.78 -4.09
N LYS A 34 4.42 -1.10 -3.63
CA LYS A 34 5.28 -2.04 -4.35
C LYS A 34 4.68 -3.45 -4.38
N LEU A 35 4.13 -3.90 -3.28
CA LEU A 35 3.47 -5.19 -3.22
C LEU A 35 2.25 -5.24 -4.14
N PHE A 36 1.52 -4.14 -4.24
CA PHE A 36 0.42 -4.01 -5.19
C PHE A 36 0.93 -4.11 -6.64
N GLU A 37 1.99 -3.35 -6.95
CA GLU A 37 2.59 -3.39 -8.29
C GLU A 37 3.03 -4.79 -8.70
N MET A 38 3.56 -5.54 -7.76
CA MET A 38 4.06 -6.90 -8.00
C MET A 38 2.94 -7.95 -8.03
N GLY A 39 1.71 -7.54 -7.74
CA GLY A 39 0.57 -8.44 -7.79
C GLY A 39 0.31 -9.27 -6.54
N TYR A 40 1.00 -8.97 -5.44
CA TYR A 40 0.79 -9.72 -4.19
C TYR A 40 -0.44 -9.25 -3.42
N LEU A 41 -0.86 -8.00 -3.60
CA LEU A 41 -1.98 -7.42 -2.89
C LEU A 41 -2.97 -6.79 -3.86
N THR A 42 -4.25 -6.83 -3.49
CA THR A 42 -5.28 -6.07 -4.21
C THR A 42 -5.22 -4.61 -3.78
N THR A 43 -5.95 -3.75 -4.49
CA THR A 43 -6.06 -2.32 -4.13
C THR A 43 -6.56 -2.15 -2.70
N GLY A 44 -7.63 -2.88 -2.35
CA GLY A 44 -8.21 -2.80 -1.01
C GLY A 44 -7.26 -3.29 0.08
N GLN A 45 -6.57 -4.40 -0.17
CA GLN A 45 -5.60 -4.95 0.78
C GLN A 45 -4.43 -4.00 0.99
N SER A 46 -3.94 -3.40 -0.08
CA SER A 46 -2.84 -2.45 -0.01
C SER A 46 -3.23 -1.20 0.75
N ALA A 47 -4.43 -0.68 0.51
CA ALA A 47 -4.94 0.49 1.22
C ALA A 47 -5.07 0.19 2.71
N GLU A 48 -5.61 -0.97 3.05
CA GLU A 48 -5.74 -1.40 4.44
C GLU A 48 -4.38 -1.50 5.13
N MET A 49 -3.39 -2.02 4.43
CA MET A 49 -2.04 -2.17 4.97
C MET A 49 -1.42 -0.85 5.39
N CYS A 50 -1.74 0.24 4.70
CA CYS A 50 -1.18 1.55 5.02
C CYS A 50 -2.21 2.53 5.63
N ASP A 51 -3.29 1.99 6.20
CA ASP A 51 -4.33 2.76 6.87
C ASP A 51 -4.95 3.85 6.00
N MET A 52 -5.13 3.56 4.73
CA MET A 52 -5.76 4.48 3.78
C MET A 52 -7.06 3.87 3.29
N ASN A 53 -8.00 4.71 2.89
CA ASN A 53 -9.15 4.19 2.16
C ASN A 53 -8.72 3.92 0.70
N ARG A 54 -9.51 3.12 0.02
CA ARG A 54 -9.19 2.67 -1.34
C ARG A 54 -9.00 3.82 -2.32
N ILE A 55 -9.85 4.83 -2.23
CA ILE A 55 -9.81 5.99 -3.13
C ILE A 55 -8.53 6.79 -2.92
N ASP A 56 -8.15 7.03 -1.67
CA ASP A 56 -6.92 7.74 -1.35
C ASP A 56 -5.70 6.96 -1.83
N PHE A 57 -5.72 5.64 -1.67
CA PHE A 57 -4.64 4.79 -2.16
C PHE A 57 -4.52 4.87 -3.68
N MET A 58 -5.63 4.82 -4.40
CA MET A 58 -5.65 4.95 -5.86
C MET A 58 -5.11 6.31 -6.31
N THR A 59 -5.41 7.37 -5.55
CA THR A 59 -4.88 8.71 -5.81
C THR A 59 -3.37 8.71 -5.70
N GLU A 60 -2.82 8.05 -4.69
CA GLU A 60 -1.36 7.93 -4.52
C GLU A 60 -0.73 7.16 -5.69
N LEU A 61 -1.37 6.10 -6.16
CA LEU A 61 -0.89 5.35 -7.33
C LEU A 61 -0.85 6.24 -8.57
N SER A 62 -1.88 7.05 -8.75
CA SER A 62 -1.95 7.99 -9.89
C SER A 62 -0.83 9.01 -9.85
N LYS A 63 -0.50 9.53 -8.66
CA LYS A 63 0.61 10.47 -8.48
C LYS A 63 1.95 9.87 -8.87
N MET A 64 2.08 8.57 -8.75
CA MET A 64 3.31 7.84 -9.09
C MET A 64 3.28 7.27 -10.50
N ASN A 65 2.25 7.61 -11.28
CA ASN A 65 2.05 7.11 -12.65
C ASN A 65 1.95 5.58 -12.71
N ILE A 66 1.39 4.98 -11.67
CA ILE A 66 1.15 3.54 -11.63
C ILE A 66 -0.26 3.28 -12.20
N PRO A 67 -0.39 2.47 -13.26
CA PRO A 67 -1.70 2.21 -13.85
C PRO A 67 -2.60 1.44 -12.88
N VAL A 68 -3.83 1.91 -12.76
CA VAL A 68 -4.81 1.33 -11.85
C VAL A 68 -5.98 0.69 -12.60
N VAL A 69 -6.31 1.23 -13.76
CA VAL A 69 -7.56 0.92 -14.47
C VAL A 69 -7.74 -0.57 -14.75
N SER A 70 -6.75 -1.23 -15.35
CA SER A 70 -6.84 -2.65 -15.68
C SER A 70 -6.67 -3.55 -14.47
N MET A 71 -5.83 -3.13 -13.51
CA MET A 71 -5.58 -3.88 -12.29
C MET A 71 -6.74 -3.75 -11.30
N ASP A 72 -7.39 -2.61 -11.31
CA ASP A 72 -8.51 -2.33 -10.43
C ASP A 72 -9.68 -3.28 -10.67
N LYS A 73 -9.94 -3.61 -11.92
CA LYS A 73 -10.99 -4.56 -12.26
C LYS A 73 -10.70 -5.95 -11.71
N GLU A 74 -9.47 -6.41 -11.82
CA GLU A 74 -9.06 -7.69 -11.26
C GLU A 74 -9.14 -7.69 -9.74
N ASP A 75 -8.75 -6.60 -9.12
CA ASP A 75 -8.81 -6.43 -7.68
C ASP A 75 -10.24 -6.52 -7.17
N ILE A 76 -11.18 -5.90 -7.86
CA ILE A 76 -12.59 -5.97 -7.49
C ILE A 76 -13.10 -7.41 -7.55
N GLU A 77 -12.75 -8.13 -8.59
CA GLU A 77 -13.15 -9.53 -8.74
C GLU A 77 -12.56 -10.41 -7.64
N LYS A 78 -11.29 -10.21 -7.29
CA LYS A 78 -10.65 -10.93 -6.20
C LYS A 78 -11.29 -10.64 -4.85
N GLU A 79 -11.59 -9.39 -4.58
CA GLU A 79 -12.22 -8.97 -3.34
C GLU A 79 -13.61 -9.57 -3.19
N ILE A 80 -14.39 -9.58 -4.26
CA ILE A 80 -15.71 -10.20 -4.26
C ILE A 80 -15.60 -11.69 -4.01
N HIS A 81 -14.66 -12.36 -4.65
CA HIS A 81 -14.45 -13.79 -4.46
C HIS A 81 -14.06 -14.11 -3.01
N GLU A 82 -13.15 -13.35 -2.44
CA GLU A 82 -12.74 -13.52 -1.05
C GLU A 82 -13.90 -13.30 -0.09
N ALA A 83 -14.69 -12.27 -0.32
CA ALA A 83 -15.87 -11.98 0.51
C ALA A 83 -16.87 -13.13 0.47
N ASN A 84 -17.04 -13.77 -0.67
CA ASN A 84 -17.98 -14.88 -0.82
C ASN A 84 -17.49 -16.18 -0.18
N ASN A 85 -16.21 -16.28 0.13
CA ASN A 85 -15.61 -17.45 0.73
C ASN A 85 -15.48 -17.38 2.26
N TRP A 86 -15.88 -16.29 2.86
CA TRP A 86 -15.80 -16.09 4.32
C TRP A 86 -16.94 -16.75 5.10
#